data_f9a71926d865325707e96f57661b63d6
#
_entry.id   f9a71926d865325707e96f57661b63d6
#
_cell.length_a   1.000
_cell.length_b   1.000
_cell.length_c   1.000
_cell.angle_alpha   90.00
_cell.angle_beta   90.00
_cell.angle_gamma   90.00
#
_symmetry.space_group_name_H-M   'P 1'
#
loop_
_entity.id
_entity.type
_entity.pdbx_description
1 polymer ?
#
loop_
_entity_poly.entity_id
_entity_poly.type
_entity_poly.pdbx_seq_one_letter_code
_entity_poly.pdbx_strand_id
1 'polypeptide(L)'
;RTRNRLIELWQAPFARRTLMLWLIWFGIVFSYYGIFTWLPKLLVEQGHTVVRTFEYMLVMILAQLPGYFTAAVLVERIGRKATLASFLFACAACAWFFGQATTPTTILLWGSLMSFFNLGAWGVLYTYTPELYPVRFRAFGSGWAGAIGRIGGIVAPLAVAALVGGANGFAHI
;
A
#
# COMPACT_ATOMS: atom_id res chain seq x y z
N ARG A 1 28.22 -1.85 -16.88
CA ARG A 1 27.49 -0.54 -16.89
C ARG A 1 26.32 -0.47 -15.89
N THR A 2 25.58 -1.57 -15.59
CA THR A 2 24.46 -1.61 -14.61
C THR A 2 24.93 -1.50 -13.16
N ARG A 3 26.06 -2.11 -12.83
CA ARG A 3 26.61 -2.10 -11.46
C ARG A 3 26.99 -0.69 -10.99
N ASN A 4 27.49 0.14 -11.88
CA ASN A 4 27.84 1.53 -11.53
C ASN A 4 26.60 2.39 -11.26
N ARG A 5 25.48 2.13 -11.96
CA ARG A 5 24.23 2.87 -11.75
C ARG A 5 23.58 2.59 -10.41
N LEU A 6 23.66 1.35 -9.89
CA LEU A 6 23.19 1.03 -8.53
C LEU A 6 23.98 1.80 -7.48
N ILE A 7 25.30 1.83 -7.60
CA ILE A 7 26.18 2.57 -6.69
C ILE A 7 25.84 4.06 -6.72
N GLU A 8 25.56 4.62 -7.90
CA GLU A 8 25.20 6.03 -8.06
C GLU A 8 23.88 6.38 -7.36
N LEU A 9 22.89 5.46 -7.29
CA LEU A 9 21.65 5.67 -6.53
C LEU A 9 21.88 5.79 -5.01
N TRP A 10 22.97 5.17 -4.51
CA TRP A 10 23.33 5.20 -3.09
C TRP A 10 24.40 6.23 -2.75
N GLN A 11 24.82 7.04 -3.72
CA GLN A 11 25.70 8.19 -3.49
C GLN A 11 24.89 9.46 -3.23
N ALA A 12 25.52 10.42 -2.54
CA ALA A 12 24.95 11.75 -2.39
C ALA A 12 24.80 12.42 -3.77
N PRO A 13 23.67 13.09 -4.07
CA PRO A 13 22.57 13.47 -3.18
C PRO A 13 21.37 12.50 -3.22
N PHE A 14 21.47 11.33 -3.87
CA PHE A 14 20.33 10.47 -4.18
C PHE A 14 20.04 9.42 -3.09
N ALA A 15 21.02 9.03 -2.28
CA ALA A 15 20.88 7.95 -1.30
C ALA A 15 19.67 8.11 -0.38
N ARG A 16 19.48 9.32 0.20
CA ARG A 16 18.33 9.59 1.08
C ARG A 16 16.98 9.46 0.34
N ARG A 17 16.90 9.97 -0.89
CA ARG A 17 15.68 9.88 -1.72
C ARG A 17 15.36 8.44 -2.08
N THR A 18 16.37 7.68 -2.47
CA THR A 18 16.26 6.25 -2.81
C THR A 18 15.77 5.45 -1.59
N LEU A 19 16.38 5.65 -0.42
CA LEU A 19 15.96 4.96 0.81
C LEU A 19 14.50 5.27 1.16
N MET A 20 14.12 6.56 1.16
CA MET A 20 12.75 6.95 1.47
C MET A 20 11.74 6.38 0.48
N LEU A 21 12.04 6.40 -0.82
CA LEU A 21 11.18 5.80 -1.85
C LEU A 21 11.04 4.29 -1.66
N TRP A 22 12.13 3.58 -1.39
CA TRP A 22 12.08 2.13 -1.17
C TRP A 22 11.23 1.77 0.04
N LEU A 23 11.36 2.52 1.15
CA LEU A 23 10.53 2.33 2.34
C LEU A 23 9.04 2.60 2.06
N ILE A 24 8.73 3.67 1.32
CA ILE A 24 7.34 4.00 0.97
C ILE A 24 6.76 2.94 0.03
N TRP A 25 7.48 2.53 -1.02
CA TRP A 25 7.05 1.48 -1.92
C TRP A 25 6.83 0.15 -1.20
N PHE A 26 7.79 -0.25 -0.37
CA PHE A 26 7.64 -1.46 0.45
C PHE A 26 6.41 -1.37 1.35
N GLY A 27 6.25 -0.29 2.10
CA GLY A 27 5.15 -0.11 3.04
C GLY A 27 3.76 -0.09 2.38
N ILE A 28 3.61 0.63 1.27
CA ILE A 28 2.33 0.72 0.54
C ILE A 28 1.92 -0.65 -0.02
N VAL A 29 2.84 -1.34 -0.65
CA VAL A 29 2.56 -2.66 -1.25
C VAL A 29 2.36 -3.71 -0.16
N PHE A 30 3.17 -3.68 0.89
CA PHE A 30 3.03 -4.55 2.06
C PHE A 30 1.65 -4.38 2.71
N SER A 31 1.21 -3.14 2.97
CA SER A 31 -0.08 -2.88 3.60
C SER A 31 -1.25 -3.38 2.73
N TYR A 32 -1.20 -3.12 1.42
CA TYR A 32 -2.25 -3.55 0.49
C TYR A 32 -2.39 -5.07 0.46
N TYR A 33 -1.30 -5.77 0.15
CA TYR A 33 -1.34 -7.24 0.04
C TYR A 33 -1.53 -7.92 1.40
N GLY A 34 -0.97 -7.37 2.47
CA GLY A 34 -1.18 -7.88 3.83
C GLY A 34 -2.64 -7.87 4.25
N ILE A 35 -3.35 -6.78 3.95
CA ILE A 35 -4.76 -6.64 4.31
C ILE A 35 -5.65 -7.44 3.37
N PHE A 36 -5.57 -7.18 2.06
CA PHE A 36 -6.51 -7.75 1.09
C PHE A 36 -6.38 -9.26 0.88
N THR A 37 -5.20 -9.85 1.12
CA THR A 37 -5.03 -11.31 1.02
C THR A 37 -5.73 -12.05 2.17
N TRP A 38 -5.70 -11.48 3.38
CA TRP A 38 -6.26 -12.12 4.57
C TRP A 38 -7.67 -11.68 4.91
N LEU A 39 -8.13 -10.55 4.36
CA LEU A 39 -9.45 -9.99 4.62
C LEU A 39 -10.59 -10.99 4.41
N PRO A 40 -10.65 -11.79 3.31
CA PRO A 40 -11.72 -12.76 3.12
C PRO A 40 -11.79 -13.79 4.25
N LYS A 41 -10.63 -14.32 4.65
CA LYS A 41 -10.55 -15.30 5.73
C LYS A 41 -11.00 -14.70 7.05
N LEU A 42 -10.52 -13.52 7.40
CA LEU A 42 -10.89 -12.84 8.64
C LEU A 42 -12.38 -12.54 8.73
N LEU A 43 -13.01 -12.11 7.64
CA LEU A 43 -14.44 -11.84 7.60
C LEU A 43 -15.27 -13.13 7.77
N VAL A 44 -14.83 -14.23 7.16
CA VAL A 44 -15.51 -15.54 7.34
C VAL A 44 -15.36 -16.05 8.77
N GLU A 45 -14.19 -15.90 9.38
CA GLU A 45 -13.97 -16.26 10.79
C GLU A 45 -14.79 -15.42 11.76
N GLN A 46 -15.14 -14.19 11.39
CA GLN A 46 -16.09 -13.33 12.14
C GLN A 46 -17.56 -13.72 11.93
N GLY A 47 -17.85 -14.80 11.19
CA GLY A 47 -19.19 -15.32 10.97
C GLY A 47 -19.92 -14.74 9.75
N HIS A 48 -19.22 -13.99 8.88
CA HIS A 48 -19.80 -13.53 7.62
C HIS A 48 -19.85 -14.66 6.58
N THR A 49 -20.93 -14.70 5.79
CA THR A 49 -21.01 -15.66 4.68
C THR A 49 -20.00 -15.30 3.60
N VAL A 50 -19.54 -16.30 2.84
CA VAL A 50 -18.60 -16.10 1.73
C VAL A 50 -19.12 -15.06 0.72
N VAL A 51 -20.43 -15.10 0.40
CA VAL A 51 -21.07 -14.16 -0.52
C VAL A 51 -20.96 -12.72 0.02
N ARG A 52 -21.31 -12.49 1.27
CA ARG A 52 -21.18 -11.15 1.89
C ARG A 52 -19.74 -10.67 1.98
N THR A 53 -18.81 -11.57 2.19
CA THR A 53 -17.38 -11.24 2.18
C THR A 53 -16.96 -10.68 0.83
N PHE A 54 -17.37 -11.30 -0.28
CA PHE A 54 -17.10 -10.79 -1.61
C PHE A 54 -17.82 -9.47 -1.92
N GLU A 55 -19.06 -9.28 -1.44
CA GLU A 55 -19.77 -8.00 -1.55
C GLU A 55 -19.00 -6.88 -0.84
N TYR A 56 -18.49 -7.11 0.38
CA TYR A 56 -17.68 -6.14 1.11
C TYR A 56 -16.40 -5.80 0.38
N MET A 57 -15.69 -6.81 -0.14
CA MET A 57 -14.49 -6.58 -0.93
C MET A 57 -14.78 -5.79 -2.20
N LEU A 58 -15.89 -6.07 -2.89
CA LEU A 58 -16.28 -5.33 -4.08
C LEU A 58 -16.50 -3.84 -3.77
N VAL A 59 -17.22 -3.51 -2.70
CA VAL A 59 -17.44 -2.13 -2.27
C VAL A 59 -16.12 -1.43 -1.95
N MET A 60 -15.22 -2.12 -1.22
CA MET A 60 -13.89 -1.59 -0.90
C MET A 60 -13.03 -1.34 -2.15
N ILE A 61 -13.09 -2.23 -3.14
CA ILE A 61 -12.38 -2.07 -4.42
C ILE A 61 -12.98 -0.92 -5.23
N LEU A 62 -14.31 -0.80 -5.28
CA LEU A 62 -14.95 0.31 -5.97
C LEU A 62 -14.61 1.66 -5.34
N ALA A 63 -14.43 1.72 -4.03
CA ALA A 63 -13.99 2.93 -3.33
C ALA A 63 -12.57 3.41 -3.74
N GLN A 64 -11.76 2.56 -4.34
CA GLN A 64 -10.44 2.91 -4.86
C GLN A 64 -10.52 3.86 -6.05
N LEU A 65 -11.54 3.74 -6.90
CA LEU A 65 -11.70 4.58 -8.09
C LEU A 65 -11.77 6.07 -7.73
N PRO A 66 -12.70 6.53 -6.87
CA PRO A 66 -12.72 7.93 -6.46
C PRO A 66 -11.44 8.33 -5.71
N GLY A 67 -10.74 7.40 -5.05
CA GLY A 67 -9.44 7.64 -4.42
C GLY A 67 -8.39 8.12 -5.42
N TYR A 68 -8.29 7.47 -6.59
CA TYR A 68 -7.38 7.88 -7.66
C TYR A 68 -7.71 9.28 -8.19
N PHE A 69 -8.99 9.55 -8.47
CA PHE A 69 -9.41 10.87 -8.99
C PHE A 69 -9.16 11.98 -7.97
N THR A 70 -9.48 11.75 -6.71
CA THR A 70 -9.23 12.73 -5.64
C THR A 70 -7.73 12.98 -5.47
N ALA A 71 -6.91 11.93 -5.52
CA ALA A 71 -5.47 12.05 -5.45
C ALA A 71 -4.91 12.87 -6.64
N ALA A 72 -5.40 12.62 -7.85
CA ALA A 72 -4.98 13.37 -9.04
C ALA A 72 -5.27 14.88 -8.89
N VAL A 73 -6.47 15.24 -8.47
CA VAL A 73 -6.86 16.65 -8.24
C VAL A 73 -6.02 17.29 -7.11
N LEU A 74 -5.77 16.56 -6.02
CA LEU A 74 -4.98 17.08 -4.92
C LEU A 74 -3.51 17.24 -5.27
N VAL A 75 -2.95 16.37 -6.10
CA VAL A 75 -1.58 16.52 -6.61
C VAL A 75 -1.39 17.83 -7.35
N GLU A 76 -2.38 18.28 -8.10
CA GLU A 76 -2.33 19.56 -8.82
C GLU A 76 -2.49 20.77 -7.87
N ARG A 77 -3.30 20.64 -6.81
CA ARG A 77 -3.60 21.74 -5.89
C ARG A 77 -2.56 21.94 -4.79
N ILE A 78 -2.17 20.87 -4.10
CA ILE A 78 -1.27 20.93 -2.92
C ILE A 78 0.09 20.26 -3.16
N GLY A 79 0.28 19.69 -4.35
CA GLY A 79 1.53 19.05 -4.76
C GLY A 79 1.65 17.59 -4.32
N ARG A 80 2.60 16.88 -4.97
CA ARG A 80 2.80 15.43 -4.83
C ARG A 80 3.13 15.00 -3.40
N LYS A 81 4.09 15.69 -2.77
CA LYS A 81 4.58 15.34 -1.43
C LYS A 81 3.51 15.47 -0.35
N ALA A 82 2.76 16.58 -0.37
CA ALA A 82 1.71 16.83 0.60
C ALA A 82 0.54 15.85 0.42
N THR A 83 0.14 15.59 -0.82
CA THR A 83 -0.91 14.62 -1.14
C THR A 83 -0.50 13.21 -0.70
N LEU A 84 0.72 12.76 -1.02
CA LEU A 84 1.21 11.45 -0.61
C LEU A 84 1.23 11.30 0.91
N ALA A 85 1.78 12.28 1.62
CA ALA A 85 1.87 12.26 3.08
C ALA A 85 0.48 12.24 3.75
N SER A 86 -0.45 13.08 3.29
CA SER A 86 -1.82 13.14 3.83
C SER A 86 -2.59 11.83 3.59
N PHE A 87 -2.46 11.23 2.39
CA PHE A 87 -3.12 9.97 2.07
C PHE A 87 -2.55 8.80 2.86
N LEU A 88 -1.22 8.73 3.04
CA LEU A 88 -0.58 7.70 3.86
C LEU A 88 -0.99 7.82 5.33
N PHE A 89 -1.04 9.04 5.87
CA PHE A 89 -1.47 9.28 7.24
C PHE A 89 -2.95 8.90 7.44
N ALA A 90 -3.82 9.33 6.51
CA ALA A 90 -5.23 8.99 6.54
C ALA A 90 -5.46 7.47 6.40
N CYS A 91 -4.70 6.80 5.52
CA CYS A 91 -4.74 5.35 5.37
C CYS A 91 -4.36 4.64 6.67
N ALA A 92 -3.29 5.08 7.35
CA ALA A 92 -2.86 4.50 8.62
C ALA A 92 -3.92 4.69 9.72
N ALA A 93 -4.55 5.87 9.80
CA ALA A 93 -5.64 6.14 10.73
C ALA A 93 -6.85 5.24 10.44
N CYS A 94 -7.25 5.12 9.17
CA CYS A 94 -8.36 4.23 8.77
C CYS A 94 -8.05 2.76 9.06
N ALA A 95 -6.81 2.31 8.86
CA ALA A 95 -6.38 0.95 9.19
C ALA A 95 -6.48 0.66 10.69
N TRP A 96 -6.13 1.64 11.54
CA TRP A 96 -6.30 1.53 12.99
C TRP A 96 -7.76 1.34 13.39
N PHE A 97 -8.67 2.16 12.87
CA PHE A 97 -10.10 2.05 13.14
C PHE A 97 -10.70 0.78 12.52
N PHE A 98 -10.22 0.37 11.36
CA PHE A 98 -10.62 -0.89 10.73
C PHE A 98 -10.30 -2.10 11.63
N GLY A 99 -9.13 -2.11 12.27
CA GLY A 99 -8.75 -3.16 13.23
C GLY A 99 -9.64 -3.26 14.46
N GLN A 100 -10.40 -2.20 14.76
CA GLN A 100 -11.36 -2.16 15.87
C GLN A 100 -12.83 -2.36 15.41
N ALA A 101 -13.06 -2.52 14.11
CA ALA A 101 -14.39 -2.63 13.54
C ALA A 101 -15.00 -4.01 13.85
N THR A 102 -16.15 -4.02 14.48
CA THR A 102 -16.88 -5.24 14.86
C THR A 102 -18.22 -5.38 14.16
N THR A 103 -18.77 -4.28 13.62
CA THR A 103 -20.07 -4.29 12.92
C THR A 103 -19.84 -4.24 11.40
N PRO A 104 -20.77 -4.84 10.61
CA PRO A 104 -20.71 -4.78 9.15
C PRO A 104 -20.54 -3.37 8.59
N THR A 105 -21.24 -2.40 9.18
CA THR A 105 -21.18 -1.00 8.77
C THR A 105 -19.81 -0.37 9.02
N THR A 106 -19.20 -0.62 10.18
CA THR A 106 -17.87 -0.10 10.51
C THR A 106 -16.77 -0.76 9.67
N ILE A 107 -16.89 -2.06 9.38
CA ILE A 107 -15.98 -2.79 8.48
C ILE A 107 -16.02 -2.19 7.07
N LEU A 108 -17.23 -1.98 6.51
CA LEU A 108 -17.40 -1.37 5.21
C LEU A 108 -16.89 0.06 5.17
N LEU A 109 -17.22 0.87 6.17
CA LEU A 109 -16.83 2.28 6.23
C LEU A 109 -15.30 2.42 6.27
N TRP A 110 -14.66 1.85 7.28
CA TRP A 110 -13.22 1.99 7.46
C TRP A 110 -12.41 1.24 6.41
N GLY A 111 -12.88 0.08 5.95
CA GLY A 111 -12.26 -0.66 4.86
C GLY A 111 -12.31 0.08 3.54
N SER A 112 -13.44 0.72 3.22
CA SER A 112 -13.59 1.54 2.01
C SER A 112 -12.73 2.80 2.05
N LEU A 113 -12.70 3.50 3.20
CA LEU A 113 -11.83 4.68 3.39
C LEU A 113 -10.35 4.30 3.32
N MET A 114 -9.95 3.21 3.94
CA MET A 114 -8.59 2.70 3.89
C MET A 114 -8.20 2.38 2.43
N SER A 115 -9.06 1.70 1.68
CA SER A 115 -8.86 1.39 0.26
C SER A 115 -8.75 2.64 -0.59
N PHE A 116 -9.62 3.62 -0.36
CA PHE A 116 -9.60 4.92 -1.02
C PHE A 116 -8.24 5.62 -0.86
N PHE A 117 -7.76 5.74 0.37
CA PHE A 117 -6.50 6.43 0.65
C PHE A 117 -5.28 5.63 0.21
N ASN A 118 -5.28 4.30 0.36
CA ASN A 118 -4.16 3.45 -0.03
C ASN A 118 -3.91 3.53 -1.54
N LEU A 119 -4.94 3.34 -2.35
CA LEU A 119 -4.81 3.38 -3.81
C LEU A 119 -4.58 4.81 -4.33
N GLY A 120 -5.17 5.82 -3.70
CA GLY A 120 -4.85 7.20 -3.99
C GLY A 120 -3.37 7.52 -3.77
N ALA A 121 -2.82 7.10 -2.62
CA ALA A 121 -1.39 7.22 -2.35
C ALA A 121 -0.53 6.44 -3.35
N TRP A 122 -0.97 5.26 -3.77
CA TRP A 122 -0.29 4.45 -4.77
C TRP A 122 -0.21 5.17 -6.13
N GLY A 123 -1.30 5.78 -6.58
CA GLY A 123 -1.33 6.61 -7.80
C GLY A 123 -0.35 7.79 -7.74
N VAL A 124 -0.33 8.51 -6.62
CA VAL A 124 0.63 9.61 -6.39
C VAL A 124 2.06 9.10 -6.39
N LEU A 125 2.31 7.94 -5.80
CA LEU A 125 3.67 7.37 -5.72
C LEU A 125 4.22 7.02 -7.11
N TYR A 126 3.39 6.50 -8.01
CA TYR A 126 3.78 6.23 -9.40
C TYR A 126 4.21 7.49 -10.17
N THR A 127 3.53 8.61 -9.94
CA THR A 127 3.88 9.88 -10.59
C THR A 127 5.08 10.55 -9.92
N TYR A 128 5.16 10.50 -8.59
CA TYR A 128 6.20 11.15 -7.81
C TYR A 128 7.57 10.46 -7.90
N THR A 129 7.60 9.13 -7.97
CA THR A 129 8.85 8.37 -8.00
C THR A 129 9.78 8.76 -9.16
N PRO A 130 9.31 8.84 -10.43
CA PRO A 130 10.16 9.25 -11.53
C PRO A 130 10.66 10.70 -11.44
N GLU A 131 9.89 11.58 -10.82
CA GLU A 131 10.23 13.00 -10.69
C GLU A 131 11.40 13.26 -9.73
N LEU A 132 11.64 12.35 -8.79
CA LEU A 132 12.73 12.46 -7.81
C LEU A 132 14.11 12.11 -8.39
N TYR A 133 14.13 11.51 -9.57
CA TYR A 133 15.38 11.15 -10.26
C TYR A 133 15.60 11.98 -11.52
N PRO A 134 16.84 12.36 -11.81
CA PRO A 134 17.20 12.97 -13.10
C PRO A 134 16.88 12.01 -14.25
N VAL A 135 16.61 12.57 -15.43
CA VAL A 135 16.17 11.81 -16.62
C VAL A 135 17.05 10.59 -16.88
N ARG A 136 18.37 10.72 -16.68
CA ARG A 136 19.37 9.64 -16.86
C ARG A 136 19.11 8.40 -16.00
N PHE A 137 18.57 8.58 -14.77
CA PHE A 137 18.34 7.49 -13.80
C PHE A 137 16.86 7.20 -13.55
N ARG A 138 15.96 7.96 -14.13
CA ARG A 138 14.53 7.91 -13.85
C ARG A 138 13.94 6.51 -13.98
N ALA A 139 14.13 5.87 -15.13
CA ALA A 139 13.62 4.51 -15.38
C ALA A 139 14.27 3.47 -14.44
N PHE A 140 15.58 3.60 -14.20
CA PHE A 140 16.33 2.66 -13.37
C PHE A 140 15.95 2.80 -11.88
N GLY A 141 15.89 4.03 -11.35
CA GLY A 141 15.48 4.30 -9.97
C GLY A 141 14.05 3.90 -9.69
N SER A 142 13.13 4.21 -10.62
CA SER A 142 11.71 3.80 -10.49
C SER A 142 11.53 2.28 -10.58
N GLY A 143 12.28 1.61 -11.45
CA GLY A 143 12.26 0.15 -11.56
C GLY A 143 12.71 -0.54 -10.27
N TRP A 144 13.78 -0.07 -9.63
CA TRP A 144 14.23 -0.60 -8.34
C TRP A 144 13.25 -0.32 -7.21
N ALA A 145 12.68 0.89 -7.15
CA ALA A 145 11.66 1.23 -6.15
C ALA A 145 10.44 0.29 -6.27
N GLY A 146 9.95 0.06 -7.49
CA GLY A 146 8.87 -0.90 -7.74
C GLY A 146 9.24 -2.35 -7.42
N ALA A 147 10.50 -2.77 -7.65
CA ALA A 147 10.99 -4.10 -7.30
C ALA A 147 10.98 -4.31 -5.77
N ILE A 148 11.43 -3.32 -5.00
CA ILE A 148 11.36 -3.36 -3.52
C ILE A 148 9.90 -3.42 -3.04
N GLY A 149 9.00 -2.69 -3.68
CA GLY A 149 7.57 -2.80 -3.40
C GLY A 149 7.04 -4.22 -3.58
N ARG A 150 7.42 -4.91 -4.66
CA ARG A 150 7.02 -6.31 -4.91
C ARG A 150 7.54 -7.28 -3.84
N ILE A 151 8.75 -7.05 -3.32
CA ILE A 151 9.25 -7.82 -2.16
C ILE A 151 8.31 -7.63 -0.97
N GLY A 152 7.87 -6.39 -0.70
CA GLY A 152 6.86 -6.12 0.32
C GLY A 152 5.56 -6.92 0.11
N GLY A 153 5.08 -7.01 -1.13
CA GLY A 153 3.90 -7.79 -1.49
C GLY A 153 4.06 -9.30 -1.29
N ILE A 154 5.26 -9.84 -1.50
CA ILE A 154 5.56 -11.27 -1.26
C ILE A 154 5.65 -11.55 0.25
N VAL A 155 6.31 -10.67 0.99
CA VAL A 155 6.53 -10.85 2.43
C VAL A 155 5.24 -10.61 3.24
N ALA A 156 4.36 -9.73 2.77
CA ALA A 156 3.16 -9.33 3.50
C ALA A 156 2.23 -10.49 3.89
N PRO A 157 1.79 -11.38 2.98
CA PRO A 157 0.94 -12.51 3.36
C PRO A 157 1.59 -13.45 4.37
N LEU A 158 2.91 -13.67 4.25
CA LEU A 158 3.69 -14.51 5.17
C LEU A 158 3.80 -13.88 6.56
N ALA A 159 4.06 -12.58 6.61
CA ALA A 159 4.14 -11.85 7.88
C ALA A 159 2.79 -11.85 8.60
N VAL A 160 1.68 -11.63 7.88
CA VAL A 160 0.34 -11.68 8.46
C VAL A 160 0.00 -13.10 8.92
N ALA A 161 0.36 -14.14 8.14
CA ALA A 161 0.19 -15.53 8.54
C ALA A 161 0.88 -15.84 9.87
N ALA A 162 2.12 -15.37 10.02
CA ALA A 162 2.89 -15.56 11.26
C ALA A 162 2.26 -14.83 12.46
N LEU A 163 1.70 -13.64 12.24
CA LEU A 163 1.06 -12.84 13.29
C LEU A 163 -0.31 -13.41 13.71
N VAL A 164 -1.12 -13.85 12.74
CA VAL A 164 -2.48 -14.36 12.98
C VAL A 164 -2.47 -15.82 13.45
N GLY A 165 -1.54 -16.63 12.94
CA GLY A 165 -1.46 -18.06 13.22
C GLY A 165 -0.64 -18.44 14.45
N GLY A 166 0.11 -17.51 15.06
CA GLY A 166 1.07 -17.83 16.11
C GLY A 166 2.10 -18.89 15.70
N ALA A 167 2.74 -19.54 16.66
CA ALA A 167 3.74 -20.58 16.39
C ALA A 167 3.17 -21.83 15.65
N ASN A 168 1.84 -22.03 15.68
CA ASN A 168 1.15 -23.14 15.04
C ASN A 168 0.50 -22.76 13.69
N GLY A 169 0.55 -21.49 13.28
CA GLY A 169 -0.14 -21.01 12.09
C GLY A 169 0.40 -21.58 10.77
N PHE A 170 1.64 -21.99 10.73
CA PHE A 170 2.25 -22.64 9.57
C PHE A 170 1.92 -24.13 9.43
N ALA A 171 1.36 -24.78 10.46
CA ALA A 171 1.02 -26.20 10.42
C ALA A 171 -0.31 -26.49 9.71
N HIS A 172 -1.09 -25.49 9.36
CA HIS A 172 -2.41 -25.62 8.73
C HIS A 172 -2.50 -24.98 7.33
N ILE A 173 -1.34 -24.61 6.73
CA ILE A 173 -1.22 -24.21 5.33
C ILE A 173 -0.59 -25.36 4.54
#